data_2b29bcc3d35fa37b8b9a2f3993b47a66
#
_entry.id   2b29bcc3d35fa37b8b9a2f3993b47a66
#
_cell.length_a   1.000
_cell.length_b   1.000
_cell.length_c   1.000
_cell.angle_alpha   90.00
_cell.angle_beta   90.00
_cell.angle_gamma   90.00
#
_symmetry.space_group_name_H-M   'P 1'
#
loop_
_entity.id
_entity.type
_entity.pdbx_description
1 polymer ?
#
loop_
_entity_poly.entity_id
_entity_poly.type
_entity_poly.pdbx_seq_one_letter_code
_entity_poly.pdbx_strand_id
1 'polypeptide(L)' 'HYSLPAASKVHMVVYNVLGQVVKTLVDEIQDGGYRETIWNAVNISSGFYFYRLDATRADEPSKTFTQIRKMVLIK' A
#
# COMPACT_ATOMS: atom_id res chain seq x y z
N HIS A 1 -0.89 7.69 -4.55
CA HIS A 1 -2.24 7.63 -5.14
C HIS A 1 -2.53 6.25 -5.68
N TYR A 2 -3.72 5.80 -5.49
CA TYR A 2 -4.20 4.56 -6.08
C TYR A 2 -5.69 4.67 -6.39
N SER A 3 -6.16 3.83 -7.29
CA SER A 3 -7.55 3.83 -7.73
C SER A 3 -8.18 2.48 -7.47
N LEU A 4 -9.38 2.48 -6.90
CA LEU A 4 -10.14 1.28 -6.61
C LEU A 4 -11.36 1.24 -7.54
N PRO A 5 -11.58 0.14 -8.29
CA PRO A 5 -12.75 0.02 -9.17
C PRO A 5 -14.06 -0.16 -8.39
N ALA A 6 -13.99 -0.62 -7.16
CA ALA A 6 -15.14 -0.83 -6.30
C ALA A 6 -14.72 -0.79 -4.85
N ALA A 7 -15.68 -0.82 -3.92
CA ALA A 7 -15.38 -0.98 -2.49
C ALA A 7 -14.52 -2.23 -2.29
N SER A 8 -13.40 -2.08 -1.59
CA SER A 8 -12.39 -3.13 -1.47
C SER A 8 -11.77 -3.17 -0.09
N LYS A 9 -11.40 -4.37 0.36
CA LYS A 9 -10.50 -4.53 1.50
C LYS A 9 -9.10 -4.20 1.00
N VAL A 10 -8.50 -3.17 1.55
CA VAL A 10 -7.19 -2.66 1.13
C VAL A 10 -6.16 -2.96 2.20
N HIS A 11 -5.04 -3.50 1.77
CA HIS A 11 -3.88 -3.74 2.63
C HIS A 11 -2.64 -3.18 1.92
N MET A 12 -2.02 -2.18 2.52
CA MET A 12 -0.83 -1.54 1.95
C MET A 12 0.30 -1.56 2.97
N VAL A 13 1.43 -2.13 2.59
CA VAL A 13 2.58 -2.34 3.47
C VAL A 13 3.85 -1.85 2.79
N VAL A 14 4.72 -1.22 3.57
CA VAL A 14 6.05 -0.80 3.12
C VAL A 14 7.08 -1.80 3.63
N TYR A 15 7.97 -2.22 2.73
CA TYR A 15 9.07 -3.14 3.02
C TYR A 15 10.42 -2.47 2.75
N ASN A 16 11.44 -2.87 3.50
CA ASN A 16 12.82 -2.52 3.18
C ASN A 16 13.41 -3.48 2.14
N VAL A 17 14.68 -3.27 1.76
CA VAL A 17 15.36 -4.10 0.76
C VAL A 17 15.56 -5.55 1.21
N LEU A 18 15.48 -5.83 2.50
CA LEU A 18 15.58 -7.18 3.05
C LEU A 18 14.23 -7.91 3.09
N GLY A 19 13.16 -7.23 2.64
CA GLY A 19 11.81 -7.80 2.67
C GLY A 19 11.13 -7.69 4.04
N GLN A 20 11.69 -6.95 4.97
CA GLN A 20 11.11 -6.75 6.29
C GLN A 20 10.02 -5.67 6.25
N VAL A 21 8.93 -5.89 6.97
CA VAL A 21 7.85 -4.91 7.09
C VAL A 21 8.35 -3.72 7.91
N VAL A 22 8.28 -2.54 7.31
CA VAL A 22 8.63 -1.27 7.94
C VAL A 22 7.38 -0.60 8.53
N LYS A 23 6.30 -0.59 7.78
CA LYS A 23 5.06 0.09 8.16
C LYS A 23 3.88 -0.48 7.41
N THR A 24 2.75 -0.64 8.10
CA THR A 24 1.46 -0.89 7.46
C THR A 24 0.75 0.45 7.31
N LEU A 25 0.49 0.87 6.09
CA LEU A 25 -0.11 2.18 5.80
C LEU A 25 -1.64 2.13 5.77
N VAL A 26 -2.20 1.07 5.23
CA VAL A 26 -3.65 0.90 5.09
C VAL A 26 -4.00 -0.55 5.40
N ASP A 27 -5.05 -0.74 6.20
CA ASP A 27 -5.59 -2.07 6.49
C ASP A 27 -7.07 -1.92 6.85
N GLU A 28 -7.89 -1.61 5.84
CA GLU A 28 -9.31 -1.31 6.03
C GLU A 28 -10.10 -1.52 4.74
N ILE A 29 -11.41 -1.52 4.86
CA ILE A 29 -12.30 -1.50 3.70
C ILE A 29 -12.47 -0.05 3.26
N GLN A 30 -12.24 0.22 1.99
CA GLN A 30 -12.37 1.54 1.38
C GLN A 30 -13.35 1.52 0.22
N ASP A 31 -14.09 2.62 0.06
CA ASP A 31 -14.97 2.80 -1.10
C ASP A 31 -14.17 2.91 -2.39
N GLY A 32 -14.80 2.60 -3.51
CA GLY A 32 -14.18 2.77 -4.83
C GLY A 32 -13.80 4.22 -5.11
N GLY A 33 -12.88 4.41 -6.04
CA GLY A 33 -12.43 5.71 -6.49
C GLY A 33 -10.94 5.93 -6.24
N TYR A 34 -10.52 7.19 -6.36
CA TYR A 34 -9.14 7.57 -6.10
C TYR A 34 -8.88 7.69 -4.62
N ARG A 35 -7.74 7.16 -4.19
CA ARG A 35 -7.31 7.21 -2.80
C ARG A 35 -5.88 7.72 -2.72
N GLU A 36 -5.56 8.35 -1.60
CA GLU A 36 -4.23 8.82 -1.31
C GLU A 36 -3.88 8.41 0.13
N THR A 37 -2.64 7.96 0.32
CA THR A 37 -2.10 7.72 1.64
C THR A 37 -0.76 8.41 1.77
N ILE A 38 -0.46 8.91 2.98
CA ILE A 38 0.77 9.63 3.27
C ILE A 38 1.57 8.80 4.26
N TRP A 39 2.85 8.55 3.90
CA TRP A 39 3.78 7.86 4.77
C TRP A 39 4.69 8.86 5.47
N ASN A 40 4.55 8.96 6.79
CA ASN A 40 5.45 9.76 7.60
C ASN A 40 6.67 8.91 7.97
N ALA A 41 7.82 9.21 7.36
CA ALA A 41 9.04 8.44 7.48
C ALA A 41 10.05 9.08 8.44
N VAL A 42 9.61 9.71 9.52
CA VAL A 42 10.46 10.46 10.46
C VAL A 42 11.58 9.62 11.04
N ASN A 43 11.29 8.39 11.42
CA ASN A 43 12.26 7.51 12.09
C ASN A 43 12.82 6.44 11.14
N ILE A 44 12.77 6.68 9.83
CA ILE A 44 13.21 5.72 8.81
C ILE A 44 14.42 6.29 8.10
N SER A 45 15.43 5.44 7.89
CA SER A 45 16.65 5.84 7.18
C SER A 45 16.39 6.07 5.70
N SER A 46 17.18 6.96 5.09
CA SER A 46 17.18 7.11 3.63
C SER A 46 17.56 5.79 2.97
N GLY A 47 16.98 5.53 1.82
CA GLY A 47 17.26 4.31 1.07
C GLY A 47 16.13 3.89 0.15
N PHE A 48 16.21 2.64 -0.31
CA PHE A 48 15.21 2.06 -1.18
C PHE A 48 14.19 1.29 -0.36
N TYR A 49 12.92 1.47 -0.71
CA TYR A 49 11.80 0.78 -0.09
C TYR A 49 10.85 0.32 -1.16
N PHE A 50 10.01 -0.65 -0.81
CA PHE A 50 8.95 -1.14 -1.67
C PHE A 50 7.64 -1.03 -0.93
N TYR A 51 6.57 -0.69 -1.63
CA TYR A 51 5.25 -0.88 -1.07
C TYR A 51 4.46 -1.89 -1.90
N ARG A 52 3.64 -2.64 -1.20
CA ARG A 52 2.72 -3.60 -1.80
C ARG A 52 1.30 -3.19 -1.43
N LEU A 53 0.49 -3.02 -2.45
CA LEU A 53 -0.94 -2.74 -2.31
C LEU A 53 -1.71 -3.98 -2.73
N ASP A 54 -2.51 -4.53 -1.83
CA ASP A 54 -3.46 -5.59 -2.11
C ASP A 54 -4.86 -5.04 -1.91
N ALA A 55 -5.71 -5.15 -2.91
CA ALA A 55 -7.09 -4.72 -2.85
C ALA A 55 -8.01 -5.87 -3.28
N THR A 56 -8.85 -6.34 -2.37
CA THR A 56 -9.81 -7.41 -2.63
C THR A 56 -11.21 -6.81 -2.65
N ARG A 57 -11.94 -6.98 -3.76
CA ARG A 57 -13.28 -6.42 -3.89
C ARG A 57 -14.21 -7.03 -2.86
N ALA A 58 -14.99 -6.17 -2.19
CA ALA A 58 -15.94 -6.60 -1.16
C ALA A 58 -17.10 -7.39 -1.73
N ASP A 59 -17.55 -7.03 -2.96
CA ASP A 59 -18.67 -7.70 -3.65
C ASP A 59 -18.25 -8.97 -4.39
N GLU A 60 -16.94 -9.15 -4.62
CA GLU A 60 -16.41 -10.25 -5.39
C GLU A 60 -15.02 -10.64 -4.87
N PRO A 61 -14.96 -11.34 -3.71
CA PRO A 61 -13.68 -11.60 -3.02
C PRO A 61 -12.66 -12.41 -3.82
N SER A 62 -13.08 -13.09 -4.89
CA SER A 62 -12.14 -13.76 -5.80
C SER A 62 -11.34 -12.80 -6.67
N LYS A 63 -11.72 -11.52 -6.72
CA LYS A 63 -11.05 -10.49 -7.49
C LYS A 63 -10.12 -9.72 -6.57
N THR A 64 -8.83 -10.02 -6.66
CA THR A 64 -7.78 -9.34 -5.91
C THR A 64 -6.84 -8.63 -6.86
N PHE A 65 -6.56 -7.37 -6.57
CA PHE A 65 -5.59 -6.57 -7.30
C PHE A 65 -4.35 -6.38 -6.43
N THR A 66 -3.19 -6.64 -7.00
CA THR A 66 -1.90 -6.46 -6.30
C THR A 66 -1.00 -5.55 -7.12
N GLN A 67 -0.41 -4.56 -6.47
CA GLN A 67 0.55 -3.66 -7.08
C GLN A 67 1.76 -3.53 -6.16
N ILE A 68 2.97 -3.65 -6.73
CA ILE A 68 4.23 -3.48 -6.02
C ILE A 68 4.99 -2.35 -6.71
N ARG A 69 5.47 -1.39 -5.90
CA ARG A 69 6.23 -0.25 -6.39
C ARG A 69 7.48 -0.05 -5.56
N LYS A 70 8.55 0.38 -6.25
CA LYS A 70 9.80 0.78 -5.61
C LYS A 70 9.74 2.27 -5.32
N MET A 71 10.23 2.67 -4.15
CA MET A 71 10.37 4.08 -3.81
C MET A 71 11.76 4.35 -3.27
N VAL A 72 12.18 5.61 -3.41
CA VAL A 72 13.44 6.12 -2.85
C VAL A 72 13.11 7.15 -1.80
N LEU A 73 13.61 6.94 -0.59
CA LEU A 73 13.48 7.90 0.49
C LEU A 73 14.78 8.67 0.62
N ILE A 74 14.70 9.97 0.51
CA ILE A 74 15.84 10.89 0.65
C ILE A 74 15.51 11.84 1.79
N LYS A 75 16.40 11.87 2.77
CA LYS A 75 16.29 12.78 3.93
C LYS A 75 17.41 13.79 3.96
#